data_ee95f94ef5e6dccf38326a27ac8f1e13
#
_entry.id   ee95f94ef5e6dccf38326a27ac8f1e13
#
_cell.length_a   1.000
_cell.length_b   1.000
_cell.length_c   1.000
_cell.angle_alpha   90.00
_cell.angle_beta   90.00
_cell.angle_gamma   90.00
#
_symmetry.space_group_name_H-M   'P 1'
#
loop_
_entity.id
_entity.type
_entity.pdbx_description
1 polymer ?
#
loop_
_entity_poly.entity_id
_entity_poly.type
_entity_poly.pdbx_seq_one_letter_code
_entity_poly.pdbx_strand_id
1 'polypeptide(L)'
;MGHEVAVSAIQLATAFSAIANGGYLVKPYIVEQIVQSDNKIEKHNNISYKRQIADENIMREIKKMLRQVITSGTGVEAEISGWEIAGKTGTAQKYINGK
;
A
#
# COMPACT_ATOMS: atom_id res chain seq x y z
N MET A 1 5.45 12.09 -12.30
CA MET A 1 5.97 11.30 -11.15
C MET A 1 5.82 9.82 -11.46
N GLY A 2 6.81 9.00 -11.12
CA GLY A 2 6.76 7.55 -11.36
C GLY A 2 7.57 7.07 -12.57
N HIS A 3 8.24 7.94 -13.30
CA HIS A 3 9.01 7.56 -14.48
C HIS A 3 10.35 6.87 -14.16
N GLU A 4 10.92 7.15 -13.00
CA GLU A 4 12.27 6.68 -12.62
C GLU A 4 12.24 5.65 -11.48
N VAL A 5 11.06 5.21 -11.07
CA VAL A 5 10.90 4.22 -10.01
C VAL A 5 10.28 2.95 -10.57
N ALA A 6 11.01 1.85 -10.50
CA ALA A 6 10.54 0.54 -10.92
C ALA A 6 10.37 -0.36 -9.69
N VAL A 7 9.14 -0.75 -9.41
CA VAL A 7 8.79 -1.62 -8.28
C VAL A 7 7.70 -2.61 -8.71
N SER A 8 7.60 -3.73 -8.01
CA SER A 8 6.47 -4.64 -8.21
C SER A 8 5.20 -4.08 -7.56
N ALA A 9 4.04 -4.59 -7.98
CA ALA A 9 2.76 -4.20 -7.40
C ALA A 9 2.70 -4.48 -5.89
N ILE A 10 3.24 -5.61 -5.43
CA ILE A 10 3.27 -5.95 -4.00
C ILE A 10 4.19 -5.04 -3.20
N GLN A 11 5.32 -4.61 -3.78
CA GLN A 11 6.20 -3.64 -3.13
C GLN A 11 5.50 -2.30 -2.96
N LEU A 12 4.79 -1.82 -3.98
CA LEU A 12 4.04 -0.58 -3.93
C LEU A 12 2.90 -0.67 -2.90
N ALA A 13 2.13 -1.76 -2.91
CA ALA A 13 1.06 -2.00 -1.95
C ALA A 13 1.59 -2.03 -0.51
N THR A 14 2.75 -2.64 -0.29
CA THR A 14 3.41 -2.70 1.03
C THR A 14 3.81 -1.31 1.50
N ALA A 15 4.33 -0.47 0.61
CA ALA A 15 4.70 0.92 0.94
C ALA A 15 3.47 1.75 1.33
N PHE A 16 2.39 1.68 0.56
CA PHE A 16 1.13 2.37 0.88
C PHE A 16 0.49 1.83 2.17
N SER A 17 0.60 0.53 2.42
CA SER A 17 0.13 -0.07 3.67
C SER A 17 0.87 0.50 4.88
N ALA A 18 2.17 0.77 4.76
CA ALA A 18 2.95 1.40 5.83
C ALA A 18 2.43 2.82 6.14
N ILE A 19 2.07 3.59 5.12
CA ILE A 19 1.45 4.90 5.31
C ILE A 19 0.10 4.76 6.03
N ALA A 20 -0.71 3.79 5.61
CA ALA A 20 -2.04 3.58 6.17
C ALA A 20 -2.03 3.13 7.63
N ASN A 21 -1.03 2.33 8.04
CA ASN A 21 -0.97 1.69 9.36
C ASN A 21 -0.13 2.43 10.40
N GLY A 22 0.24 3.68 10.15
CA GLY A 22 1.01 4.48 11.10
C GLY A 22 2.53 4.38 10.96
N GLY A 23 3.02 3.89 9.83
CA GLY A 23 4.44 3.90 9.50
C GLY A 23 5.17 2.57 9.71
N TYR A 24 4.43 1.48 9.89
CA TYR A 24 5.03 0.16 10.09
C TYR A 24 5.10 -0.63 8.79
N LEU A 25 6.32 -1.01 8.40
CA LEU A 25 6.54 -1.87 7.25
C LEU A 25 6.22 -3.32 7.63
N VAL A 26 5.24 -3.91 6.95
CA VAL A 26 4.83 -5.29 7.20
C VAL A 26 5.44 -6.25 6.17
N LYS A 27 5.61 -7.50 6.56
CA LYS A 27 5.99 -8.55 5.62
C LYS A 27 4.71 -9.09 4.97
N PRO A 28 4.53 -8.93 3.65
CA PRO A 28 3.36 -9.47 2.97
C PRO A 28 3.42 -11.00 2.92
N TYR A 29 2.26 -11.64 2.97
CA TYR A 29 2.13 -13.08 2.75
C TYR A 29 0.78 -13.37 2.07
N ILE A 30 0.70 -14.50 1.39
CA ILE A 30 -0.49 -14.95 0.68
C ILE A 30 -1.18 -16.08 1.44
N VAL A 31 -0.40 -17.01 1.98
CA VAL A 31 -0.93 -18.17 2.71
C VAL A 31 -1.12 -17.80 4.17
N GLU A 32 -2.37 -17.72 4.61
CA GLU A 32 -2.68 -17.44 6.00
C GLU A 32 -2.36 -18.65 6.88
N GLN A 33 -2.86 -19.82 6.48
CA GLN A 33 -2.62 -21.04 7.24
C GLN A 33 -2.69 -22.29 6.33
N ILE A 34 -2.05 -23.35 6.79
CA ILE A 34 -2.15 -24.67 6.19
C ILE A 34 -2.78 -25.59 7.22
N VAL A 35 -3.91 -26.22 6.87
CA VAL A 35 -4.68 -27.10 7.75
C VAL A 35 -4.59 -28.53 7.20
N GLN A 36 -4.24 -29.49 8.04
CA GLN A 36 -4.22 -30.89 7.69
C GLN A 36 -5.65 -31.48 7.64
N SER A 37 -5.78 -32.68 7.05
CA SER A 37 -7.08 -33.36 6.91
C SER A 37 -7.77 -33.68 8.25
N ASP A 38 -7.00 -33.74 9.35
CA ASP A 38 -7.50 -33.94 10.71
C ASP A 38 -7.81 -32.61 11.44
N ASN A 39 -7.89 -31.50 10.71
CA ASN A 39 -8.09 -30.12 11.20
C ASN A 39 -6.96 -29.57 12.08
N LYS A 40 -5.79 -30.22 12.12
CA LYS A 40 -4.62 -29.64 12.78
C LYS A 40 -3.99 -28.57 11.90
N ILE A 41 -3.60 -27.46 12.53
CA ILE A 41 -2.90 -26.37 11.83
C ILE A 41 -1.41 -26.76 11.72
N GLU A 42 -0.95 -26.95 10.50
CA GLU A 42 0.47 -27.25 10.20
C GLU A 42 1.29 -25.96 10.22
N LYS A 43 0.77 -24.89 9.61
CA LYS A 43 1.43 -23.61 9.54
C LYS A 43 0.42 -22.49 9.64
N HIS A 44 0.74 -21.48 10.44
CA HIS A 44 -0.05 -20.24 10.54
C HIS A 44 0.87 -19.03 10.40
N ASN A 45 0.59 -18.16 9.43
CA ASN A 45 1.30 -16.91 9.25
C ASN A 45 0.57 -15.80 10.03
N ASN A 46 1.32 -15.06 10.81
CA ASN A 46 0.83 -13.90 11.55
C ASN A 46 1.39 -12.62 10.96
N ILE A 47 0.73 -11.50 11.24
CA ILE A 47 1.25 -10.18 10.87
C ILE A 47 2.63 -10.01 11.50
N SER A 48 3.61 -9.72 10.66
CA SER A 48 4.98 -9.47 11.10
C SER A 48 5.41 -8.08 10.66
N TYR A 49 5.75 -7.23 11.63
CA TYR A 49 6.27 -5.89 11.37
C TYR A 49 7.79 -5.96 11.22
N LYS A 50 8.32 -5.49 10.10
CA LYS A 50 9.75 -5.44 9.87
C LYS A 50 10.41 -4.29 10.62
N ARG A 51 9.83 -3.10 10.52
CA ARG A 51 10.32 -1.89 11.18
C ARG A 51 9.30 -0.77 11.08
N GLN A 52 9.43 0.22 11.94
CA GLN A 52 8.77 1.51 11.77
C GLN A 52 9.65 2.38 10.87
N ILE A 53 9.11 2.83 9.75
CA ILE A 53 9.83 3.64 8.76
C ILE A 53 9.65 5.13 8.98
N ALA A 54 8.62 5.54 9.70
CA ALA A 54 8.38 6.93 10.04
C ALA A 54 7.44 7.02 11.25
N ASP A 55 7.46 8.19 11.88
CA ASP A 55 6.59 8.51 13.00
C ASP A 55 5.12 8.52 12.59
N GLU A 56 4.26 8.09 13.49
CA GLU A 56 2.82 8.02 13.28
C GLU A 56 2.20 9.38 12.94
N ASN A 57 2.71 10.47 13.53
CA ASN A 57 2.25 11.83 13.24
C ASN A 57 2.60 12.23 11.81
N ILE A 58 3.78 11.87 11.32
CA ILE A 58 4.20 12.11 9.93
C ILE A 58 3.26 11.35 8.98
N MET A 59 2.95 10.10 9.28
CA MET A 59 2.03 9.30 8.46
C MET A 59 0.62 9.86 8.45
N ARG A 60 0.18 10.44 9.57
CA ARG A 60 -1.11 11.12 9.65
C ARG A 60 -1.16 12.34 8.71
N GLU A 61 -0.11 13.15 8.69
CA GLU A 61 -0.02 14.30 7.79
C GLU A 61 0.02 13.87 6.31
N ILE A 62 0.77 12.83 6.00
CA ILE A 62 0.80 12.27 4.64
C ILE A 62 -0.59 11.78 4.22
N LYS A 63 -1.31 11.09 5.09
CA LYS A 63 -2.69 10.64 4.81
C LYS A 63 -3.62 11.80 4.51
N LYS A 64 -3.50 12.90 5.24
CA LYS A 64 -4.29 14.12 4.96
C LYS A 64 -3.99 14.68 3.57
N MET A 65 -2.71 14.75 3.19
CA MET A 65 -2.32 15.21 1.86
C MET A 65 -2.86 14.27 0.76
N LEU A 66 -2.76 12.96 0.96
CA LEU A 66 -3.29 11.98 0.03
C LEU A 66 -4.83 12.00 -0.05
N ARG A 67 -5.50 12.36 1.03
CA ARG A 67 -6.95 12.58 1.02
C ARG A 67 -7.31 13.79 0.17
N GLN A 68 -6.55 14.88 0.26
CA GLN A 68 -6.77 16.08 -0.54
C GLN A 68 -6.62 15.82 -2.05
N VAL A 69 -5.76 14.92 -2.46
CA VAL A 69 -5.65 14.50 -3.87
C VAL A 69 -6.99 14.00 -4.41
N ILE A 70 -7.73 13.25 -3.61
CA ILE A 70 -9.03 12.69 -3.97
C ILE A 70 -10.15 13.72 -3.85
N THR A 71 -10.15 14.54 -2.78
CA THR A 71 -11.25 15.50 -2.55
C THR A 71 -11.22 16.73 -3.45
N SER A 72 -10.04 17.21 -3.81
CA SER A 72 -9.88 18.46 -4.56
C SER A 72 -8.68 18.51 -5.51
N GLY A 73 -7.95 17.41 -5.65
CA GLY A 73 -6.77 17.33 -6.49
C GLY A 73 -6.98 16.52 -7.78
N THR A 74 -5.90 15.89 -8.25
CA THR A 74 -5.87 15.16 -9.52
C THR A 74 -6.60 13.81 -9.49
N GLY A 75 -7.00 13.35 -8.30
CA GLY A 75 -7.65 12.04 -8.11
C GLY A 75 -9.14 12.09 -7.82
N VAL A 76 -9.83 13.22 -8.13
CA VAL A 76 -11.25 13.40 -7.78
C VAL A 76 -12.18 12.34 -8.37
N GLU A 77 -11.81 11.75 -9.49
CA GLU A 77 -12.61 10.68 -10.12
C GLU A 77 -12.60 9.37 -9.31
N ALA A 78 -11.67 9.23 -8.36
CA ALA A 78 -11.62 8.05 -7.49
C ALA A 78 -12.52 8.17 -6.25
N GLU A 79 -13.17 9.30 -6.04
CA GLU A 79 -14.05 9.49 -4.88
C GLU A 79 -15.26 8.55 -4.94
N ILE A 80 -15.52 7.86 -3.86
CA ILE A 80 -16.66 6.97 -3.71
C ILE A 80 -17.46 7.45 -2.51
N SER A 81 -18.75 7.76 -2.74
CA SER A 81 -19.62 8.23 -1.68
C SER A 81 -19.74 7.19 -0.56
N GLY A 82 -19.58 7.65 0.68
CA GLY A 82 -19.62 6.81 1.87
C GLY A 82 -18.28 6.16 2.25
N TRP A 83 -17.21 6.41 1.46
CA TRP A 83 -15.87 5.89 1.74
C TRP A 83 -14.85 7.02 1.82
N GLU A 84 -13.96 6.95 2.78
CA GLU A 84 -12.81 7.84 2.86
C GLU A 84 -11.65 7.26 2.06
N ILE A 85 -11.44 7.78 0.86
CA ILE A 85 -10.39 7.33 -0.04
C ILE A 85 -9.25 8.35 -0.02
N ALA A 86 -8.04 7.86 0.07
CA ALA A 86 -6.82 8.64 -0.08
C ALA A 86 -5.92 7.99 -1.12
N GLY A 87 -5.20 8.76 -1.89
CA GLY A 87 -4.35 8.21 -2.93
C GLY A 87 -3.54 9.24 -3.67
N LYS A 88 -2.82 8.78 -4.67
CA LYS A 88 -2.04 9.64 -5.55
C LYS A 88 -2.10 9.09 -6.97
N THR A 89 -2.34 9.99 -7.92
CA THR A 89 -2.26 9.64 -9.34
C THR A 89 -0.82 9.36 -9.73
N GLY A 90 -0.63 8.40 -10.62
CA GLY A 90 0.67 8.09 -11.20
C GLY A 90 0.63 8.16 -12.71
N THR A 91 1.72 8.61 -13.32
CA THR A 91 1.91 8.57 -14.76
C THR A 91 3.31 8.05 -15.02
N ALA A 92 3.40 6.98 -15.78
CA ALA A 92 4.66 6.35 -16.13
C ALA A 92 4.71 6.07 -17.63
N GLN A 93 5.89 6.20 -18.21
CA GLN A 93 6.15 5.82 -19.59
C GLN A 93 6.96 4.53 -19.62
N LYS A 94 6.59 3.63 -20.52
CA LYS A 94 7.33 2.41 -20.78
C LYS A 94 7.99 2.50 -22.14
N TYR A 95 9.29 2.34 -22.16
CA TYR A 95 10.03 2.26 -23.40
C TYR A 95 9.98 0.83 -23.94
N ILE A 96 9.49 0.68 -25.17
CA ILE A 96 9.46 -0.59 -25.89
C ILE A 96 10.30 -0.40 -27.15
N ASN A 97 11.34 -1.23 -27.36
CA ASN A 97 12.25 -1.13 -28.50
C ASN A 97 12.92 0.26 -28.64
N GLY A 98 13.28 0.90 -27.54
CA GLY A 98 13.94 2.20 -27.54
C GLY A 98 13.05 3.40 -27.86
N LYS A 99 11.74 3.19 -27.83
CA LYS A 99 10.75 4.26 -28.09
C LYS A 99 9.86 4.50 -26.90
#